data_76fd887fff6f5b60d2a1a65775bbf339
#
_entry.id   76fd887fff6f5b60d2a1a65775bbf339
#
_cell.length_a   1.000
_cell.length_b   1.000
_cell.length_c   1.000
_cell.angle_alpha   90.00
_cell.angle_beta   90.00
_cell.angle_gamma   90.00
#
_symmetry.space_group_name_H-M   'P 1'
#
loop_
_entity.id
_entity.type
_entity.pdbx_description
1 polymer ?
#
loop_
_entity_poly.entity_id
_entity_poly.type
_entity_poly.pdbx_seq_one_letter_code
_entity_poly.pdbx_strand_id
1 'polypeptide(L)'
;MNMERLEKASFAVIGKEGSTLDGVGLVQRLWADANSHFEEIQHLAKRNEQGDVVGIWGAMSDFSRSFLPWEEFRDGLYLAGVECETGAEAPEGWTKWVVPGFEYIRVECEADDTFPRAIKYLEEHNIPLVGAVHDFTCPQTGKSYMYFPVKRL
;
A
#
# COMPACT_ATOMS: atom_id res chain seq x y z
N MET A 1 15.85 -6.47 12.12
CA MET A 1 14.98 -5.85 11.10
C MET A 1 15.29 -4.36 10.99
N ASN A 2 15.29 -3.84 9.79
CA ASN A 2 15.46 -2.41 9.56
C ASN A 2 14.09 -1.73 9.64
N MET A 3 13.85 -0.96 10.70
CA MET A 3 12.54 -0.37 11.02
C MET A 3 12.71 1.11 11.31
N GLU A 4 11.70 1.90 10.93
CA GLU A 4 11.63 3.28 11.36
C GLU A 4 10.18 3.69 11.58
N ARG A 5 9.98 4.65 12.48
CA ARG A 5 8.66 5.21 12.76
C ARG A 5 8.53 6.54 12.01
N LEU A 6 7.44 6.73 11.30
CA LEU A 6 7.22 7.93 10.52
C LEU A 6 5.73 8.26 10.42
N GLU A 7 5.43 9.54 10.18
CA GLU A 7 4.08 9.99 9.91
C GLU A 7 3.93 10.26 8.41
N LYS A 8 2.78 9.89 7.86
CA LYS A 8 2.43 10.24 6.48
C LYS A 8 1.00 10.76 6.48
N ALA A 9 0.84 11.98 5.98
CA ALA A 9 -0.49 12.58 5.81
C ALA A 9 -1.31 11.76 4.80
N SER A 10 -2.62 11.98 4.79
CA SER A 10 -3.51 11.37 3.80
C SER A 10 -2.94 11.50 2.40
N PHE A 11 -3.02 10.43 1.62
CA PHE A 11 -2.51 10.40 0.24
C PHE A 11 -3.42 9.55 -0.64
N ALA A 12 -3.34 9.76 -1.95
CA ALA A 12 -4.17 9.05 -2.91
C ALA A 12 -3.34 8.08 -3.75
N VAL A 13 -3.97 6.95 -4.09
CA VAL A 13 -3.40 5.92 -4.96
C VAL A 13 -4.43 5.60 -6.04
N ILE A 14 -3.99 5.55 -7.30
CA ILE A 14 -4.81 5.04 -8.41
C ILE A 14 -4.22 3.69 -8.83
N GLY A 15 -5.08 2.69 -8.97
CA GLY A 15 -4.62 1.35 -9.30
C GLY A 15 -5.72 0.41 -9.72
N LYS A 16 -5.38 -0.88 -9.77
CA LYS A 16 -6.31 -1.96 -10.05
C LYS A 16 -6.70 -2.62 -8.74
N GLU A 17 -8.01 -2.59 -8.43
CA GLU A 17 -8.56 -3.11 -7.18
C GLU A 17 -9.06 -4.54 -7.36
N GLY A 18 -8.82 -5.37 -6.37
CA GLY A 18 -9.38 -6.71 -6.30
C GLY A 18 -9.58 -7.17 -4.86
N SER A 19 -10.30 -8.28 -4.72
CA SER A 19 -10.60 -8.91 -3.43
C SER A 19 -9.82 -10.20 -3.29
N THR A 20 -9.34 -10.48 -2.08
CA THR A 20 -8.69 -11.78 -1.79
C THR A 20 -9.62 -12.96 -2.06
N LEU A 21 -10.93 -12.72 -2.13
CA LEU A 21 -11.93 -13.74 -2.47
C LEU A 21 -11.99 -14.05 -3.97
N ASP A 22 -11.27 -13.28 -4.81
CA ASP A 22 -11.28 -13.47 -6.27
C ASP A 22 -10.38 -14.64 -6.73
N GLY A 23 -9.73 -15.32 -5.80
CA GLY A 23 -8.99 -16.55 -6.07
C GLY A 23 -7.48 -16.43 -5.94
N VAL A 24 -6.81 -17.56 -6.15
CA VAL A 24 -5.35 -17.66 -6.04
C VAL A 24 -4.67 -16.81 -7.10
N GLY A 25 -3.58 -16.14 -6.72
CA GLY A 25 -2.80 -15.34 -7.65
C GLY A 25 -3.36 -13.95 -7.93
N LEU A 26 -4.33 -13.50 -7.12
CA LEU A 26 -4.96 -12.19 -7.31
C LEU A 26 -3.94 -11.06 -7.39
N VAL A 27 -3.02 -10.99 -6.44
CA VAL A 27 -2.06 -9.87 -6.36
C VAL A 27 -1.21 -9.81 -7.62
N GLN A 28 -0.73 -10.96 -8.10
CA GLN A 28 0.08 -11.03 -9.31
C GLN A 28 -0.73 -10.61 -10.55
N ARG A 29 -2.01 -11.00 -10.62
CA ARG A 29 -2.89 -10.60 -11.74
C ARG A 29 -3.15 -9.10 -11.74
N LEU A 30 -3.36 -8.50 -10.56
CA LEU A 30 -3.58 -7.06 -10.46
C LEU A 30 -2.34 -6.28 -10.90
N TRP A 31 -1.15 -6.72 -10.48
CA TRP A 31 0.09 -6.07 -10.92
C TRP A 31 0.34 -6.25 -12.41
N ALA A 32 0.05 -7.42 -12.96
CA ALA A 32 0.17 -7.65 -14.39
C ALA A 32 -0.76 -6.71 -15.18
N ASP A 33 -1.99 -6.55 -14.73
CA ASP A 33 -2.96 -5.65 -15.35
C ASP A 33 -2.51 -4.19 -15.23
N ALA A 34 -2.13 -3.76 -14.03
CA ALA A 34 -1.67 -2.40 -13.79
C ALA A 34 -0.43 -2.06 -14.63
N ASN A 35 0.54 -2.95 -14.69
CA ASN A 35 1.76 -2.73 -15.47
C ASN A 35 1.51 -2.72 -16.96
N SER A 36 0.60 -3.57 -17.45
CA SER A 36 0.26 -3.64 -18.88
C SER A 36 -0.44 -2.40 -19.40
N HIS A 37 -1.10 -1.64 -18.52
CA HIS A 37 -1.90 -0.48 -18.90
C HIS A 37 -1.45 0.81 -18.19
N PHE A 38 -0.22 0.85 -17.70
CA PHE A 38 0.27 1.97 -16.93
C PHE A 38 0.24 3.28 -17.71
N GLU A 39 0.40 3.22 -19.03
CA GLU A 39 0.33 4.42 -19.88
C GLU A 39 -0.99 5.18 -19.75
N GLU A 40 -2.05 4.52 -19.28
CA GLU A 40 -3.35 5.15 -19.08
C GLU A 40 -3.37 6.09 -17.87
N ILE A 41 -2.47 5.88 -16.91
CA ILE A 41 -2.45 6.67 -15.67
C ILE A 41 -1.09 7.30 -15.36
N GLN A 42 -0.07 7.09 -16.20
CA GLN A 42 1.26 7.60 -15.89
C GLN A 42 1.31 9.12 -15.71
N HIS A 43 0.43 9.85 -16.40
CA HIS A 43 0.34 11.31 -16.29
C HIS A 43 -0.31 11.76 -14.97
N LEU A 44 -0.95 10.87 -14.23
CA LEU A 44 -1.57 11.13 -12.94
C LEU A 44 -0.65 10.79 -11.76
N ALA A 45 0.43 10.07 -12.01
CA ALA A 45 1.37 9.67 -10.97
C ALA A 45 2.04 10.90 -10.36
N LYS A 46 2.08 10.95 -9.03
CA LYS A 46 2.77 12.02 -8.33
C LYS A 46 4.27 11.88 -8.53
N ARG A 47 4.94 13.00 -8.83
CA ARG A 47 6.37 13.02 -9.11
C ARG A 47 7.08 14.00 -8.20
N ASN A 48 8.36 13.72 -7.94
CA ASN A 48 9.22 14.60 -7.19
C ASN A 48 9.81 15.70 -8.12
N GLU A 49 10.68 16.54 -7.58
CA GLU A 49 11.30 17.63 -8.34
C GLU A 49 12.14 17.15 -9.52
N GLN A 50 12.65 15.92 -9.46
CA GLN A 50 13.42 15.31 -10.54
C GLN A 50 12.53 14.65 -11.61
N GLY A 51 11.21 14.67 -11.42
CA GLY A 51 10.26 14.05 -12.35
C GLY A 51 10.06 12.55 -12.13
N ASP A 52 10.59 12.00 -11.05
CA ASP A 52 10.45 10.57 -10.73
C ASP A 52 9.15 10.30 -9.95
N VAL A 53 8.52 9.17 -10.25
CA VAL A 53 7.36 8.70 -9.50
C VAL A 53 7.74 8.50 -8.02
N VAL A 54 6.91 9.00 -7.11
CA VAL A 54 7.27 8.99 -5.68
C VAL A 54 6.93 7.70 -4.96
N GLY A 55 6.01 6.89 -5.46
CA GLY A 55 5.68 5.64 -4.77
C GLY A 55 4.84 4.67 -5.58
N ILE A 56 5.20 3.40 -5.48
CA ILE A 56 4.46 2.28 -6.01
C ILE A 56 3.87 1.55 -4.80
N TRP A 57 2.54 1.43 -4.76
CA TRP A 57 1.85 0.94 -3.57
C TRP A 57 1.01 -0.29 -3.87
N GLY A 58 1.18 -1.33 -3.05
CA GLY A 58 0.16 -2.35 -2.86
C GLY A 58 -0.65 -1.94 -1.63
N ALA A 59 -1.68 -1.14 -1.84
CA ALA A 59 -2.51 -0.65 -0.75
C ALA A 59 -3.53 -1.70 -0.36
N MET A 60 -3.85 -1.77 0.93
CA MET A 60 -4.77 -2.77 1.46
C MET A 60 -5.84 -2.11 2.31
N SER A 61 -7.00 -2.75 2.38
CA SER A 61 -8.11 -2.31 3.22
C SER A 61 -8.99 -3.50 3.55
N ASP A 62 -9.80 -3.35 4.58
CA ASP A 62 -10.93 -4.25 4.81
C ASP A 62 -11.95 -4.09 3.68
N PHE A 63 -12.95 -4.98 3.63
CA PHE A 63 -13.95 -4.98 2.56
C PHE A 63 -14.82 -3.72 2.52
N SER A 64 -14.92 -2.98 3.63
CA SER A 64 -15.71 -1.74 3.69
C SER A 64 -14.94 -0.51 3.19
N ARG A 65 -13.69 -0.66 2.83
CA ARG A 65 -12.78 0.44 2.45
C ARG A 65 -12.59 1.47 3.57
N SER A 66 -12.58 0.98 4.81
CA SER A 66 -12.34 1.80 6.01
C SER A 66 -10.86 1.77 6.43
N PHE A 67 -10.04 1.08 5.66
CA PHE A 67 -8.58 0.93 5.90
C PHE A 67 -8.26 0.27 7.24
N LEU A 68 -9.17 -0.59 7.70
CA LEU A 68 -8.92 -1.47 8.84
C LEU A 68 -8.07 -2.66 8.39
N PRO A 69 -7.40 -3.34 9.33
CA PRO A 69 -6.62 -4.53 8.97
C PRO A 69 -7.45 -5.58 8.26
N TRP A 70 -6.79 -6.37 7.40
CA TRP A 70 -7.44 -7.54 6.79
C TRP A 70 -7.93 -8.49 7.87
N GLU A 71 -9.08 -9.12 7.64
CA GLU A 71 -9.62 -10.12 8.55
C GLU A 71 -8.65 -11.29 8.68
N GLU A 72 -8.20 -11.55 9.92
CA GLU A 72 -7.21 -12.59 10.22
C GLU A 72 -5.91 -12.45 9.41
N PHE A 73 -5.58 -11.21 8.97
CA PHE A 73 -4.44 -10.93 8.10
C PHE A 73 -4.48 -11.68 6.77
N ARG A 74 -5.66 -12.09 6.33
CA ARG A 74 -5.84 -12.92 5.15
C ARG A 74 -6.83 -12.35 4.13
N ASP A 75 -7.96 -11.80 4.59
CA ASP A 75 -9.08 -11.45 3.73
C ASP A 75 -9.37 -9.95 3.72
N GLY A 76 -9.38 -9.37 2.54
CA GLY A 76 -9.66 -7.95 2.35
C GLY A 76 -9.48 -7.53 0.91
N LEU A 77 -9.32 -6.22 0.71
CA LEU A 77 -9.13 -5.61 -0.61
C LEU A 77 -7.66 -5.25 -0.82
N TYR A 78 -7.24 -5.30 -2.09
CA TYR A 78 -5.90 -4.93 -2.52
C TYR A 78 -5.99 -3.98 -3.71
N LEU A 79 -5.15 -2.94 -3.72
CA LEU A 79 -5.06 -2.00 -4.83
C LEU A 79 -3.60 -1.94 -5.30
N ALA A 80 -3.35 -2.43 -6.50
CA ALA A 80 -2.03 -2.38 -7.12
C ALA A 80 -1.92 -1.09 -7.91
N GLY A 81 -1.14 -0.11 -7.42
CA GLY A 81 -1.15 1.19 -8.04
C GLY A 81 0.03 2.08 -7.73
N VAL A 82 -0.18 3.35 -8.01
CA VAL A 82 0.84 4.39 -7.90
C VAL A 82 0.25 5.57 -7.14
N GLU A 83 1.07 6.21 -6.33
CA GLU A 83 0.65 7.43 -5.64
C GLU A 83 0.36 8.51 -6.67
N CYS A 84 -0.76 9.22 -6.49
CA CYS A 84 -1.20 10.28 -7.39
C CYS A 84 -1.51 11.53 -6.59
N GLU A 85 -1.74 12.65 -7.31
CA GLU A 85 -2.21 13.87 -6.65
C GLU A 85 -3.62 13.64 -6.11
N THR A 86 -3.93 14.26 -4.97
CA THR A 86 -5.22 14.04 -4.31
C THR A 86 -6.43 14.45 -5.15
N GLY A 87 -6.25 15.43 -6.03
CA GLY A 87 -7.30 15.89 -6.95
C GLY A 87 -7.43 15.08 -8.24
N ALA A 88 -6.55 14.10 -8.47
CA ALA A 88 -6.62 13.28 -9.69
C ALA A 88 -7.85 12.39 -9.67
N GLU A 89 -8.45 12.19 -10.85
CA GLU A 89 -9.59 11.31 -11.01
C GLU A 89 -9.16 10.02 -11.70
N ALA A 90 -9.65 8.87 -11.22
CA ALA A 90 -9.36 7.60 -11.85
C ALA A 90 -10.09 7.47 -13.19
N PRO A 91 -9.38 7.16 -14.29
CA PRO A 91 -10.04 6.87 -15.56
C PRO A 91 -10.86 5.59 -15.46
N GLU A 92 -11.68 5.35 -16.46
CA GLU A 92 -12.45 4.11 -16.57
C GLU A 92 -11.52 2.91 -16.51
N GLY A 93 -11.90 1.91 -15.71
CA GLY A 93 -11.11 0.70 -15.50
C GLY A 93 -10.08 0.81 -14.38
N TRP A 94 -9.96 1.96 -13.74
CA TRP A 94 -9.06 2.20 -12.62
C TRP A 94 -9.84 2.64 -11.38
N THR A 95 -9.26 2.42 -10.21
CA THR A 95 -9.87 2.78 -8.93
C THR A 95 -8.94 3.71 -8.17
N LYS A 96 -9.52 4.72 -7.52
CA LYS A 96 -8.77 5.64 -6.66
C LYS A 96 -9.14 5.38 -5.21
N TRP A 97 -8.13 5.25 -4.36
CA TRP A 97 -8.29 5.24 -2.91
C TRP A 97 -7.62 6.47 -2.31
N VAL A 98 -8.26 7.06 -1.31
CA VAL A 98 -7.64 8.09 -0.46
C VAL A 98 -7.33 7.43 0.87
N VAL A 99 -6.05 7.16 1.09
CA VAL A 99 -5.59 6.52 2.32
C VAL A 99 -5.53 7.57 3.42
N PRO A 100 -6.12 7.33 4.60
CA PRO A 100 -6.06 8.28 5.69
C PRO A 100 -4.63 8.50 6.18
N GLY A 101 -4.41 9.60 6.88
CA GLY A 101 -3.12 9.85 7.52
C GLY A 101 -2.89 8.93 8.70
N PHE A 102 -1.70 8.37 8.79
CA PHE A 102 -1.29 7.49 9.89
C PHE A 102 0.15 7.74 10.30
N GLU A 103 0.44 7.41 11.54
CA GLU A 103 1.81 7.12 11.94
C GLU A 103 2.05 5.65 11.65
N TYR A 104 3.17 5.34 11.01
CA TYR A 104 3.52 3.99 10.59
C TYR A 104 4.82 3.54 11.25
N ILE A 105 4.94 2.24 11.42
CA ILE A 105 6.24 1.58 11.52
C ILE A 105 6.51 1.01 10.13
N ARG A 106 7.58 1.49 9.51
CA ARG A 106 8.00 1.03 8.18
C ARG A 106 9.11 0.02 8.34
N VAL A 107 8.96 -1.14 7.72
CA VAL A 107 9.92 -2.25 7.83
C VAL A 107 10.43 -2.59 6.44
N GLU A 108 11.75 -2.59 6.24
CA GLU A 108 12.34 -3.00 4.97
C GLU A 108 12.16 -4.51 4.79
N CYS A 109 11.71 -4.92 3.59
CA CYS A 109 11.51 -6.34 3.27
C CYS A 109 12.85 -6.95 2.87
N GLU A 110 13.57 -7.48 3.85
CA GLU A 110 14.88 -8.11 3.64
C GLU A 110 14.79 -9.63 3.49
N ALA A 111 13.65 -10.23 3.91
CA ALA A 111 13.44 -11.67 3.88
C ALA A 111 11.94 -11.98 3.82
N ASP A 112 11.62 -13.24 3.49
CA ASP A 112 10.23 -13.68 3.34
C ASP A 112 9.43 -13.66 4.65
N ASP A 113 10.10 -13.65 5.79
CA ASP A 113 9.46 -13.66 7.11
C ASP A 113 9.26 -12.26 7.71
N THR A 114 9.41 -11.21 6.92
CA THR A 114 9.29 -9.82 7.39
C THR A 114 7.94 -9.55 8.06
N PHE A 115 6.84 -9.97 7.45
CA PHE A 115 5.50 -9.72 7.99
C PHE A 115 5.29 -10.39 9.37
N PRO A 116 5.48 -11.71 9.53
CA PRO A 116 5.27 -12.33 10.84
C PRO A 116 6.23 -11.80 11.90
N ARG A 117 7.46 -11.46 11.55
CA ARG A 117 8.42 -10.90 12.50
C ARG A 117 7.99 -9.50 12.96
N ALA A 118 7.47 -8.68 12.06
CA ALA A 118 6.98 -7.36 12.40
C ALA A 118 5.74 -7.43 13.29
N ILE A 119 4.80 -8.33 12.99
CA ILE A 119 3.61 -8.53 13.84
C ILE A 119 4.03 -8.97 15.26
N LYS A 120 4.99 -9.88 15.36
CA LYS A 120 5.51 -10.32 16.66
C LYS A 120 6.13 -9.14 17.42
N TYR A 121 6.90 -8.31 16.75
CA TYR A 121 7.50 -7.11 17.36
C TYR A 121 6.41 -6.18 17.93
N LEU A 122 5.35 -5.92 17.16
CA LEU A 122 4.25 -5.08 17.62
C LEU A 122 3.58 -5.67 18.86
N GLU A 123 3.32 -6.98 18.86
CA GLU A 123 2.71 -7.66 20.00
C GLU A 123 3.59 -7.59 21.24
N GLU A 124 4.89 -7.85 21.10
CA GLU A 124 5.84 -7.84 22.21
C GLU A 124 6.00 -6.45 22.83
N HIS A 125 5.80 -5.40 22.05
CA HIS A 125 5.93 -4.01 22.52
C HIS A 125 4.57 -3.35 22.80
N ASN A 126 3.48 -4.11 22.79
CA ASN A 126 2.13 -3.64 23.05
C ASN A 126 1.75 -2.46 22.13
N ILE A 127 2.14 -2.54 20.87
CA ILE A 127 1.81 -1.53 19.85
C ILE A 127 0.62 -2.04 19.05
N PRO A 128 -0.54 -1.36 19.08
CA PRO A 128 -1.70 -1.83 18.33
C PRO A 128 -1.53 -1.57 16.84
N LEU A 129 -1.98 -2.52 16.01
CA LEU A 129 -2.11 -2.30 14.57
C LEU A 129 -3.51 -1.71 14.34
N VAL A 130 -3.58 -0.47 13.87
CA VAL A 130 -4.84 0.27 13.76
C VAL A 130 -5.36 0.39 12.33
N GLY A 131 -4.64 -0.13 11.35
CA GLY A 131 -5.03 -0.07 9.95
C GLY A 131 -4.44 -1.19 9.13
N ALA A 132 -4.86 -1.27 7.88
CA ALA A 132 -4.34 -2.27 6.95
C ALA A 132 -2.86 -2.00 6.64
N VAL A 133 -2.09 -3.07 6.52
CA VAL A 133 -0.68 -3.00 6.18
C VAL A 133 -0.53 -2.78 4.69
N HIS A 134 0.33 -1.84 4.29
CA HIS A 134 0.56 -1.56 2.88
C HIS A 134 1.94 -2.02 2.45
N ASP A 135 2.04 -2.50 1.21
CA ASP A 135 3.32 -2.76 0.55
C ASP A 135 3.74 -1.50 -0.20
N PHE A 136 5.02 -1.16 -0.11
CA PHE A 136 5.57 -0.01 -0.82
C PHE A 136 6.86 -0.41 -1.51
N THR A 137 7.01 0.00 -2.78
CA THR A 137 8.27 -0.15 -3.50
C THR A 137 8.78 1.25 -3.87
N CYS A 138 10.01 1.53 -3.47
CA CYS A 138 10.66 2.79 -3.80
C CYS A 138 11.14 2.75 -5.25
N PRO A 139 10.60 3.60 -6.15
CA PRO A 139 11.01 3.56 -7.56
C PRO A 139 12.46 3.92 -7.80
N GLN A 140 13.07 4.72 -6.90
CA GLN A 140 14.45 5.16 -7.05
C GLN A 140 15.47 4.08 -6.68
N THR A 141 15.17 3.30 -5.61
CA THR A 141 16.12 2.30 -5.11
C THR A 141 15.72 0.86 -5.45
N GLY A 142 14.45 0.62 -5.79
CA GLY A 142 13.90 -0.71 -5.98
C GLY A 142 13.64 -1.47 -4.68
N LYS A 143 13.91 -0.87 -3.53
CA LYS A 143 13.68 -1.52 -2.23
C LYS A 143 12.21 -1.58 -1.90
N SER A 144 11.81 -2.66 -1.24
CA SER A 144 10.44 -2.88 -0.80
C SER A 144 10.33 -2.73 0.71
N TYR A 145 9.18 -2.21 1.14
CA TYR A 145 8.88 -1.96 2.55
C TYR A 145 7.45 -2.36 2.85
N MET A 146 7.19 -2.67 4.12
CA MET A 146 5.83 -2.80 4.63
C MET A 146 5.55 -1.65 5.60
N TYR A 147 4.38 -1.02 5.46
CA TYR A 147 3.93 0.09 6.30
C TYR A 147 2.84 -0.41 7.24
N PHE A 148 3.16 -0.44 8.53
CA PHE A 148 2.24 -0.91 9.58
C PHE A 148 1.63 0.29 10.28
N PRO A 149 0.33 0.59 10.04
CA PRO A 149 -0.31 1.74 10.70
C PRO A 149 -0.48 1.48 12.19
N VAL A 150 0.13 2.34 13.02
CA VAL A 150 0.11 2.16 14.47
C VAL A 150 -0.63 3.28 15.20
N LYS A 151 -0.95 4.37 14.52
CA LYS A 151 -1.73 5.46 15.09
C LYS A 151 -2.40 6.25 13.97
N ARG A 152 -3.68 6.53 14.11
CA ARG A 152 -4.40 7.40 13.18
C ARG A 152 -4.08 8.87 13.49
N LEU A 153 -3.78 9.63 12.47
CA LEU A 153 -3.53 11.08 12.63
C LEU A 153 -4.82 11.88 12.72
#